data_c6e356c4250df7776ce2e920466bfae5
#
_entry.id   c6e356c4250df7776ce2e920466bfae5
#
_cell.length_a   1.000
_cell.length_b   1.000
_cell.length_c   1.000
_cell.angle_alpha   90.00
_cell.angle_beta   90.00
_cell.angle_gamma   90.00
#
_symmetry.space_group_name_H-M   'P 1'
#
loop_
_entity.id
_entity.type
_entity.pdbx_description
1 polymer ?
#
loop_
_entity_poly.entity_id
_entity_poly.type
_entity_poly.pdbx_seq_one_letter_code
_entity_poly.pdbx_strand_id
1 'polypeptide(L)'
;FLERCAESGLAGIIVPDAGPEFWPEILAAAPISATKLGIVELVAPTTPRDRIERIVRDSTGFIYLLARAGITGERADAPDVAERIAAIRAIGPARIAVGFGISSAEHVAAVGRHADGAIVGSAIVRRMTEAAQRGESAADAALSLVKTLQRA
;
A
#
# COMPACT_ATOMS: atom_id res chain seq x y z
N PHE A 1 -7.60 -7.10 19.75
CA PHE A 1 -7.10 -6.04 18.86
C PHE A 1 -8.03 -5.85 17.66
N LEU A 2 -8.30 -6.88 16.85
CA LEU A 2 -9.12 -6.80 15.63
C LEU A 2 -10.56 -6.33 15.91
N GLU A 3 -11.18 -6.80 16.99
CA GLU A 3 -12.50 -6.35 17.44
C GLU A 3 -12.52 -4.83 17.67
N ARG A 4 -11.51 -4.31 18.39
CA ARG A 4 -11.39 -2.88 18.65
C ARG A 4 -11.15 -2.07 17.36
N CYS A 5 -10.43 -2.62 16.38
CA CYS A 5 -10.26 -1.99 15.08
C CYS A 5 -11.62 -1.87 14.36
N ALA A 6 -12.41 -2.93 14.37
CA ALA A 6 -13.72 -2.95 13.75
C ALA A 6 -14.72 -2.02 14.47
N GLU A 7 -14.75 -2.02 15.79
CA GLU A 7 -15.56 -1.12 16.62
C GLU A 7 -15.21 0.35 16.41
N SER A 8 -13.94 0.64 16.11
CA SER A 8 -13.45 1.99 15.78
C SER A 8 -13.79 2.41 14.33
N GLY A 9 -14.50 1.59 13.56
CA GLY A 9 -14.88 1.90 12.19
C GLY A 9 -13.75 1.83 11.16
N LEU A 10 -12.66 1.12 11.45
CA LEU A 10 -11.58 0.92 10.49
C LEU A 10 -12.05 0.02 9.33
N ALA A 11 -11.76 0.43 8.10
CA ALA A 11 -12.09 -0.35 6.91
C ALA A 11 -11.14 -1.53 6.69
N GLY A 12 -9.91 -1.46 7.20
CA GLY A 12 -8.90 -2.50 7.06
C GLY A 12 -7.63 -2.18 7.84
N ILE A 13 -6.72 -3.15 7.86
CA ILE A 13 -5.42 -3.05 8.51
C ILE A 13 -4.29 -3.53 7.59
N ILE A 14 -3.13 -2.94 7.79
CA ILE A 14 -1.86 -3.39 7.21
C ILE A 14 -0.97 -3.79 8.37
N VAL A 15 -0.50 -5.04 8.38
CA VAL A 15 0.45 -5.53 9.38
C VAL A 15 1.70 -6.01 8.65
N PRO A 16 2.75 -5.18 8.54
CA PRO A 16 3.90 -5.46 7.69
C PRO A 16 4.66 -6.75 8.05
N ASP A 17 4.66 -7.09 9.33
CA ASP A 17 5.38 -8.24 9.87
C ASP A 17 4.53 -9.52 9.97
N ALA A 18 3.24 -9.45 9.63
CA ALA A 18 2.35 -10.60 9.59
C ALA A 18 2.10 -11.02 8.13
N GLY A 19 2.69 -12.12 7.73
CA GLY A 19 2.42 -12.71 6.42
C GLY A 19 1.28 -13.72 6.45
N PRO A 20 0.93 -14.31 5.30
CA PRO A 20 -0.23 -15.20 5.16
C PRO A 20 -0.19 -16.43 6.08
N GLU A 21 0.98 -16.80 6.57
CA GLU A 21 1.16 -17.89 7.54
C GLU A 21 0.58 -17.60 8.94
N PHE A 22 0.49 -16.32 9.31
CA PHE A 22 0.00 -15.91 10.64
C PHE A 22 -1.52 -15.69 10.69
N TRP A 23 -2.13 -15.38 9.55
CA TRP A 23 -3.54 -15.02 9.50
C TRP A 23 -4.50 -16.13 9.95
N PRO A 24 -4.28 -17.43 9.66
CA PRO A 24 -5.16 -18.49 10.12
C PRO A 24 -5.33 -18.51 11.66
N GLU A 25 -4.26 -18.30 12.41
CA GLU A 25 -4.29 -18.25 13.88
C GLU A 25 -4.97 -16.96 14.38
N ILE A 26 -4.61 -15.82 13.79
CA ILE A 26 -5.19 -14.52 14.13
C ILE A 26 -6.70 -14.48 13.85
N LEU A 27 -7.13 -15.08 12.75
CA LEU A 27 -8.53 -15.14 12.33
C LEU A 27 -9.36 -16.13 13.13
N ALA A 28 -8.75 -17.22 13.58
CA ALA A 28 -9.41 -18.18 14.46
C ALA A 28 -9.77 -17.56 15.82
N ALA A 29 -8.93 -16.64 16.30
CA ALA A 29 -9.15 -15.91 17.55
C ALA A 29 -10.22 -14.81 17.45
N ALA A 30 -10.41 -14.21 16.26
CA ALA A 30 -11.39 -13.17 16.00
C ALA A 30 -11.82 -13.23 14.52
N PRO A 31 -12.91 -13.94 14.18
CA PRO A 31 -13.31 -14.13 12.78
C PRO A 31 -13.56 -12.78 12.08
N ILE A 32 -12.71 -12.43 11.14
CA ILE A 32 -12.80 -11.17 10.35
C ILE A 32 -14.08 -11.09 9.54
N SER A 33 -14.66 -12.22 9.15
CA SER A 33 -15.97 -12.25 8.51
C SER A 33 -17.06 -11.54 9.32
N ALA A 34 -16.94 -11.54 10.64
CA ALA A 34 -17.85 -10.82 11.54
C ALA A 34 -17.55 -9.32 11.64
N THR A 35 -16.32 -8.89 11.34
CA THR A 35 -15.85 -7.52 11.54
C THR A 35 -15.85 -6.68 10.27
N LYS A 36 -15.97 -7.27 9.08
CA LYS A 36 -15.84 -6.62 7.75
C LYS A 36 -14.48 -5.89 7.55
N LEU A 37 -13.49 -6.20 8.36
CA LEU A 37 -12.18 -5.57 8.34
C LEU A 37 -11.35 -6.16 7.18
N GLY A 38 -10.89 -5.33 6.26
CA GLY A 38 -10.01 -5.73 5.17
C GLY A 38 -8.59 -6.01 5.68
N ILE A 39 -8.01 -7.13 5.26
CA ILE A 39 -6.58 -7.42 5.49
C ILE A 39 -5.82 -7.05 4.23
N VAL A 40 -4.84 -6.17 4.39
CA VAL A 40 -3.93 -5.76 3.33
C VAL A 40 -2.61 -6.50 3.49
N GLU A 41 -2.30 -7.32 2.50
CA GLU A 41 -1.08 -8.11 2.45
C GLU A 41 0.00 -7.43 1.61
N LEU A 42 1.26 -7.64 1.99
CA LEU A 42 2.41 -7.04 1.33
C LEU A 42 3.08 -8.03 0.37
N VAL A 43 3.35 -7.57 -0.84
CA VAL A 43 4.19 -8.29 -1.82
C VAL A 43 5.45 -7.47 -2.10
N ALA A 44 6.58 -7.99 -1.68
CA ALA A 44 7.90 -7.43 -1.95
C ALA A 44 8.52 -8.02 -3.24
N PRO A 45 9.58 -7.40 -3.80
CA PRO A 45 10.31 -7.98 -4.94
C PRO A 45 10.89 -9.38 -4.66
N THR A 46 11.16 -9.66 -3.40
CA THR A 46 11.72 -10.92 -2.92
C THR A 46 10.67 -11.95 -2.50
N THR A 47 9.37 -11.61 -2.57
CA THR A 47 8.30 -12.54 -2.16
C THR A 47 8.23 -13.72 -3.14
N PRO A 48 8.39 -14.97 -2.66
CA PRO A 48 8.32 -16.16 -3.50
C PRO A 48 6.91 -16.34 -4.11
N ARG A 49 6.86 -17.03 -5.24
CA ARG A 49 5.62 -17.21 -6.01
C ARG A 49 4.52 -17.92 -5.22
N ASP A 50 4.85 -18.99 -4.53
CA ASP A 50 3.91 -19.75 -3.69
C ASP A 50 3.29 -18.89 -2.59
N ARG A 51 4.07 -17.97 -2.01
CA ARG A 51 3.57 -16.98 -1.05
C ARG A 51 2.67 -15.94 -1.72
N ILE A 52 3.01 -15.46 -2.93
CA ILE A 52 2.13 -14.56 -3.69
C ILE A 52 0.78 -15.24 -3.99
N GLU A 53 0.78 -16.53 -4.36
CA GLU A 53 -0.44 -17.30 -4.62
C GLU A 53 -1.33 -17.39 -3.37
N ARG A 54 -0.75 -17.55 -2.19
CA ARG A 54 -1.49 -17.50 -0.92
C ARG A 54 -2.06 -16.11 -0.65
N ILE A 55 -1.24 -15.06 -0.80
CA ILE A 55 -1.64 -13.66 -0.61
C ILE A 55 -2.82 -13.31 -1.52
N VAL A 56 -2.77 -13.66 -2.80
CA VAL A 56 -3.86 -13.39 -3.76
C VAL A 56 -5.15 -14.09 -3.37
N ARG A 57 -5.07 -15.32 -2.85
CA ARG A 57 -6.23 -16.10 -2.43
C ARG A 57 -6.85 -15.59 -1.12
N ASP A 58 -6.02 -15.21 -0.15
CA ASP A 58 -6.42 -15.01 1.24
C ASP A 58 -6.61 -13.52 1.61
N SER A 59 -6.13 -12.59 0.76
CA SER A 59 -6.30 -11.14 0.96
C SER A 59 -7.76 -10.72 0.82
N THR A 60 -8.29 -10.02 1.82
CA THR A 60 -9.67 -9.50 1.83
C THR A 60 -9.75 -8.00 1.56
N GLY A 61 -8.61 -7.31 1.54
CA GLY A 61 -8.46 -5.90 1.20
C GLY A 61 -7.90 -5.70 -0.21
N PHE A 62 -6.77 -5.02 -0.27
CA PHE A 62 -5.95 -4.91 -1.48
C PHE A 62 -4.55 -5.48 -1.22
N ILE A 63 -3.82 -5.76 -2.28
CA ILE A 63 -2.41 -6.15 -2.20
C ILE A 63 -1.56 -4.89 -2.23
N TYR A 64 -0.75 -4.68 -1.19
CA TYR A 64 0.26 -3.64 -1.15
C TYR A 64 1.51 -4.14 -1.87
N LEU A 65 1.71 -3.73 -3.13
CA LEU A 65 2.90 -4.08 -3.89
C LEU A 65 4.02 -3.07 -3.59
N LEU A 66 5.09 -3.55 -2.97
CA LEU A 66 6.31 -2.77 -2.77
C LEU A 66 7.02 -2.62 -4.12
N ALA A 67 7.09 -1.40 -4.65
CA ALA A 67 7.72 -1.13 -5.94
C ALA A 67 9.19 -1.58 -5.97
N ARG A 68 9.89 -1.48 -4.84
CA ARG A 68 11.31 -1.78 -4.70
C ARG A 68 11.61 -2.44 -3.36
N ALA A 69 12.72 -3.18 -3.26
CA ALA A 69 13.29 -3.65 -2.00
C ALA A 69 14.08 -2.51 -1.31
N GLY A 70 14.04 -2.45 0.02
CA GLY A 70 14.83 -1.52 0.83
C GLY A 70 13.99 -0.63 1.75
N ILE A 71 14.64 0.36 2.35
CA ILE A 71 14.00 1.32 3.25
C ILE A 71 13.15 2.34 2.49
N THR A 72 12.15 2.90 3.18
CA THR A 72 11.31 3.98 2.68
C THR A 72 12.13 5.21 2.30
N GLY A 73 11.89 5.77 1.11
CA GLY A 73 12.56 6.96 0.62
C GLY A 73 12.07 7.32 -0.79
N GLU A 74 12.33 8.56 -1.19
CA GLU A 74 12.02 9.03 -2.53
C GLU A 74 13.14 8.69 -3.51
N ARG A 75 12.77 8.44 -4.77
CA ARG A 75 13.72 8.19 -5.85
C ARG A 75 13.31 8.98 -7.10
N ALA A 76 14.29 9.26 -7.95
CA ALA A 76 14.09 10.00 -9.18
C ALA A 76 13.40 9.16 -10.26
N ASP A 77 13.66 7.84 -10.29
CA ASP A 77 13.16 6.96 -11.34
C ASP A 77 11.75 6.47 -11.03
N ALA A 78 10.87 6.46 -12.03
CA ALA A 78 9.56 5.82 -11.94
C ALA A 78 9.71 4.30 -11.68
N PRO A 79 8.86 3.71 -10.82
CA PRO A 79 8.94 2.28 -10.55
C PRO A 79 8.44 1.46 -11.75
N ASP A 80 9.24 0.50 -12.19
CA ASP A 80 8.79 -0.51 -13.14
C ASP A 80 8.15 -1.69 -12.37
N VAL A 81 6.84 -1.78 -12.47
CA VAL A 81 6.03 -2.76 -11.75
C VAL A 81 5.12 -3.57 -12.69
N ALA A 82 5.15 -3.28 -13.98
CA ALA A 82 4.22 -3.83 -14.97
C ALA A 82 4.20 -5.35 -14.98
N GLU A 83 5.36 -5.99 -15.13
CA GLU A 83 5.49 -7.45 -15.18
C GLU A 83 5.03 -8.11 -13.86
N ARG A 84 5.35 -7.50 -12.73
CA ARG A 84 4.95 -8.03 -11.41
C ARG A 84 3.44 -7.95 -11.20
N ILE A 85 2.83 -6.85 -11.59
CA ILE A 85 1.36 -6.69 -11.53
C ILE A 85 0.69 -7.71 -12.45
N ALA A 86 1.19 -7.88 -13.67
CA ALA A 86 0.68 -8.88 -14.60
C ALA A 86 0.79 -10.31 -14.03
N ALA A 87 1.93 -10.65 -13.41
CA ALA A 87 2.13 -11.94 -12.76
C ALA A 87 1.17 -12.18 -11.59
N ILE A 88 0.89 -11.16 -10.76
CA ILE A 88 -0.09 -11.26 -9.67
C ILE A 88 -1.50 -11.46 -10.22
N ARG A 89 -1.90 -10.67 -11.22
CA ARG A 89 -3.22 -10.75 -11.85
C ARG A 89 -3.46 -12.07 -12.59
N ALA A 90 -2.40 -12.72 -13.08
CA ALA A 90 -2.48 -14.06 -13.69
C ALA A 90 -2.83 -15.16 -12.67
N ILE A 91 -2.60 -14.94 -11.37
CA ILE A 91 -2.97 -15.89 -10.31
C ILE A 91 -4.46 -15.80 -9.98
N GLY A 92 -5.00 -14.57 -9.94
CA GLY A 92 -6.40 -14.34 -9.61
C GLY A 92 -6.79 -12.88 -9.56
N PRO A 93 -8.08 -12.58 -9.36
CA PRO A 93 -8.55 -11.21 -9.25
C PRO A 93 -8.02 -10.59 -7.95
N ALA A 94 -7.28 -9.48 -8.06
CA ALA A 94 -6.75 -8.74 -6.93
C ALA A 94 -6.76 -7.24 -7.23
N ARG A 95 -7.13 -6.44 -6.23
CA ARG A 95 -6.86 -5.00 -6.24
C ARG A 95 -5.42 -4.77 -5.78
N ILE A 96 -4.66 -4.00 -6.53
CA ILE A 96 -3.23 -3.79 -6.29
C ILE A 96 -2.97 -2.30 -6.13
N ALA A 97 -2.42 -1.91 -4.99
CA ALA A 97 -1.89 -0.58 -4.79
C ALA A 97 -0.37 -0.63 -4.64
N VAL A 98 0.33 0.22 -5.38
CA VAL A 98 1.80 0.25 -5.39
C VAL A 98 2.29 1.36 -4.47
N GLY A 99 3.23 1.02 -3.61
CA GLY A 99 3.91 1.97 -2.71
C GLY A 99 5.42 1.80 -2.75
N PHE A 100 6.10 2.67 -2.03
CA PHE A 100 7.57 2.78 -1.93
C PHE A 100 8.22 3.60 -3.04
N GLY A 101 8.62 4.83 -2.66
CA GLY A 101 9.38 5.74 -3.52
C GLY A 101 8.55 6.56 -4.50
N ILE A 102 7.22 6.51 -4.40
CA ILE A 102 6.33 7.34 -5.22
C ILE A 102 6.30 8.76 -4.64
N SER A 103 6.71 9.75 -5.45
CA SER A 103 6.88 11.13 -4.98
C SER A 103 6.49 12.20 -5.99
N SER A 104 6.21 11.83 -7.25
CA SER A 104 5.86 12.77 -8.32
C SER A 104 4.61 12.33 -9.10
N ALA A 105 4.04 13.24 -9.87
CA ALA A 105 2.91 12.99 -10.77
C ALA A 105 3.27 11.92 -11.82
N GLU A 106 4.49 11.96 -12.35
CA GLU A 106 4.99 10.99 -13.32
C GLU A 106 5.05 9.58 -12.72
N HIS A 107 5.45 9.46 -11.44
CA HIS A 107 5.43 8.17 -10.72
C HIS A 107 4.01 7.65 -10.57
N VAL A 108 3.06 8.52 -10.20
CA VAL A 108 1.64 8.15 -10.08
C VAL A 108 1.09 7.71 -11.42
N ALA A 109 1.36 8.46 -12.50
CA ALA A 109 0.95 8.11 -13.86
C ALA A 109 1.56 6.78 -14.32
N ALA A 110 2.84 6.53 -14.04
CA ALA A 110 3.51 5.28 -14.39
C ALA A 110 2.86 4.07 -13.69
N VAL A 111 2.57 4.20 -12.40
CA VAL A 111 1.89 3.17 -11.61
C VAL A 111 0.45 2.99 -12.08
N GLY A 112 -0.29 4.09 -12.28
CA GLY A 112 -1.71 4.08 -12.64
C GLY A 112 -2.04 3.41 -13.98
N ARG A 113 -1.04 3.24 -14.86
CA ARG A 113 -1.23 2.44 -16.09
C ARG A 113 -1.42 0.94 -15.83
N HIS A 114 -1.01 0.44 -14.67
CA HIS A 114 -0.96 -0.99 -14.38
C HIS A 114 -1.68 -1.38 -13.10
N ALA A 115 -1.66 -0.53 -12.06
CA ALA A 115 -2.23 -0.76 -10.73
C ALA A 115 -3.54 0.01 -10.52
N ASP A 116 -4.28 -0.41 -9.49
CA ASP A 116 -5.56 0.22 -9.09
C ASP A 116 -5.34 1.45 -8.20
N GLY A 117 -4.12 1.62 -7.65
CA GLY A 117 -3.79 2.78 -6.81
C GLY A 117 -2.28 2.96 -6.60
N ALA A 118 -1.93 4.17 -6.19
CA ALA A 118 -0.59 4.56 -5.77
C ALA A 118 -0.61 5.01 -4.31
N ILE A 119 0.34 4.51 -3.50
CA ILE A 119 0.47 4.85 -2.08
C ILE A 119 1.64 5.81 -1.91
N VAL A 120 1.34 7.01 -1.44
CA VAL A 120 2.33 8.08 -1.22
C VAL A 120 2.37 8.42 0.26
N GLY A 121 3.50 8.19 0.90
CA GLY A 121 3.71 8.47 2.32
C GLY A 121 4.84 9.47 2.55
N SER A 122 6.08 9.03 2.41
CA SER A 122 7.29 9.81 2.76
C SER A 122 7.35 11.19 2.08
N ALA A 123 6.91 11.30 0.83
CA ALA A 123 6.87 12.57 0.11
C ALA A 123 5.92 13.58 0.78
N ILE A 124 4.76 13.12 1.26
CA ILE A 124 3.79 13.97 1.98
C ILE A 124 4.39 14.41 3.31
N VAL A 125 4.92 13.46 4.10
CA VAL A 125 5.54 13.75 5.40
C VAL A 125 6.68 14.75 5.25
N ARG A 126 7.55 14.57 4.26
CA ARG A 126 8.64 15.50 3.99
C ARG A 126 8.13 16.91 3.69
N ARG A 127 7.14 17.05 2.80
CA ARG A 127 6.56 18.37 2.46
C ARG A 127 5.95 19.05 3.68
N MET A 128 5.28 18.30 4.54
CA MET A 128 4.74 18.80 5.80
C MET A 128 5.85 19.30 6.74
N THR A 129 6.93 18.53 6.88
CA THR A 129 8.07 18.87 7.73
C THR A 129 8.79 20.14 7.23
N GLU A 130 9.06 20.23 5.93
CA GLU A 130 9.68 21.39 5.29
C GLU A 130 8.83 22.67 5.47
N ALA A 131 7.51 22.56 5.31
CA ALA A 131 6.60 23.69 5.52
C ALA A 131 6.61 24.14 6.98
N ALA A 132 6.52 23.20 7.92
CA ALA A 132 6.57 23.51 9.35
C ALA A 132 7.90 24.22 9.75
N GLN A 133 9.04 23.79 9.19
CA GLN A 133 10.34 24.44 9.42
C GLN A 133 10.39 25.87 8.91
N ARG A 134 9.59 26.23 7.89
CA ARG A 134 9.45 27.58 7.37
C ARG A 134 8.34 28.40 8.05
N GLY A 135 7.66 27.83 9.07
CA GLY A 135 6.51 28.47 9.71
C GLY A 135 5.24 28.50 8.85
N GLU A 136 5.18 27.67 7.81
CA GLU A 136 4.04 27.54 6.91
C GLU A 136 3.09 26.41 7.40
N SER A 137 1.86 26.40 6.87
CA SER A 137 0.87 25.34 7.17
C SER A 137 1.30 24.00 6.58
N ALA A 138 1.59 23.02 7.43
CA ALA A 138 1.89 21.65 7.03
C ALA A 138 0.71 20.99 6.30
N ALA A 139 -0.52 21.29 6.71
CA ALA A 139 -1.74 20.75 6.08
C ALA A 139 -1.91 21.28 4.66
N ASP A 140 -1.69 22.57 4.43
CA ASP A 140 -1.80 23.16 3.08
C ASP A 140 -0.70 22.65 2.15
N ALA A 141 0.51 22.44 2.68
CA ALA A 141 1.62 21.85 1.94
C ALA A 141 1.32 20.40 1.50
N ALA A 142 0.75 19.59 2.40
CA ALA A 142 0.30 18.23 2.08
C ALA A 142 -0.80 18.25 1.02
N LEU A 143 -1.84 19.07 1.19
CA LEU A 143 -2.96 19.18 0.25
C LEU A 143 -2.50 19.64 -1.13
N SER A 144 -1.58 20.60 -1.20
CA SER A 144 -1.00 21.07 -2.46
C SER A 144 -0.28 19.96 -3.21
N LEU A 145 0.53 19.16 -2.50
CA LEU A 145 1.20 18.01 -3.09
C LEU A 145 0.18 16.98 -3.61
N VAL A 146 -0.81 16.59 -2.79
CA VAL A 146 -1.84 15.63 -3.20
C VAL A 146 -2.58 16.08 -4.45
N LYS A 147 -2.97 17.37 -4.54
CA LYS A 147 -3.60 17.93 -5.75
C LYS A 147 -2.70 17.85 -6.99
N THR A 148 -1.39 17.98 -6.81
CA THR A 148 -0.43 17.83 -7.92
C THR A 148 -0.36 16.37 -8.37
N LEU A 149 -0.31 15.44 -7.45
CA LEU A 149 -0.25 14.00 -7.72
C LEU A 149 -1.52 13.46 -8.40
N GLN A 150 -2.69 14.03 -8.10
CA GLN A 150 -3.97 13.63 -8.69
C GLN A 150 -4.20 14.06 -10.13
N ARG A 151 -3.36 14.95 -10.66
CA ARG A 151 -3.45 15.44 -12.05
C ARG A 151 -2.66 14.59 -13.05
N ALA A 152 -2.09 13.49 -12.58
CA ALA A 152 -1.25 12.56 -13.33
C ALA A 152 -2.08 11.61 -14.22
#